data_13f27b90477370358918ed56999afb59
#
_entry.id   13f27b90477370358918ed56999afb59
#
_cell.length_a   1.000
_cell.length_b   1.000
_cell.length_c   1.000
_cell.angle_alpha   90.00
_cell.angle_beta   90.00
_cell.angle_gamma   90.00
#
_symmetry.space_group_name_H-M   'P 1'
#
loop_
_entity.id
_entity.type
_entity.pdbx_description
1 polymer ?
#
loop_
_entity_poly.entity_id
_entity_poly.type
_entity_poly.pdbx_seq_one_letter_code
_entity_poly.pdbx_strand_id
1 'polypeptide(L)'
;QWAGSSWYFLRYMDPHNDKELASKEALEYWSPVDWYNGGMEHTTLHLLYSRFWHKFLYDIGVVPKPEPYQKRTSHGMILGLNPHNFTNLPAEEQKALLEKYGSEKAARAALVEKYGEMADHPVVKMSKSLGNVVNPDDIVNEYGADTMRLYEMFIGDFEKAAPWNTASIKGCKRFLDRVWSMQEHILPGEGYRPETEALMHRTIKKVSEDIEVLKHNTAIAALMTLMNEFEAKGGCTRDEFKTLLLLLNPFAPHLTEELWQQQGFEGQMAYAAWPTYEDAKCVESTVEIAVQVNGKVKARLKVPADIESADAIALAKAEPNVAPLLDGK
;
A
#
# COMPACT_ATOMS: atom_id res chain seq x y z
N GLN A 1 15.76 18.54 -24.46
CA GLN A 1 15.09 17.64 -23.49
C GLN A 1 15.95 17.46 -22.23
N TRP A 2 17.22 17.03 -22.33
CA TRP A 2 18.06 16.78 -21.15
C TRP A 2 18.47 18.03 -20.39
N ALA A 3 18.69 19.16 -21.08
CA ALA A 3 18.97 20.42 -20.42
C ALA A 3 17.83 20.84 -19.48
N GLY A 4 16.58 20.84 -19.96
CA GLY A 4 15.42 21.16 -19.13
C GLY A 4 15.24 20.20 -17.96
N SER A 5 15.40 18.88 -18.18
CA SER A 5 15.27 17.88 -17.11
C SER A 5 16.41 17.93 -16.08
N SER A 6 17.51 18.64 -16.37
CA SER A 6 18.59 18.78 -15.40
C SER A 6 18.29 19.73 -14.25
N TRP A 7 17.30 20.62 -14.38
CA TRP A 7 17.05 21.67 -13.40
C TRP A 7 15.57 22.04 -13.18
N TYR A 8 14.60 21.31 -13.77
CA TYR A 8 13.16 21.62 -13.64
C TYR A 8 12.71 21.72 -12.18
N PHE A 9 13.26 20.89 -11.29
CA PHE A 9 12.93 20.89 -9.86
C PHE A 9 13.31 22.22 -9.18
N LEU A 10 14.37 22.92 -9.65
CA LEU A 10 14.72 24.26 -9.17
C LEU A 10 13.69 25.28 -9.67
N ARG A 11 13.26 25.18 -10.94
CA ARG A 11 12.20 26.05 -11.48
C ARG A 11 10.87 25.87 -10.75
N TYR A 12 10.56 24.66 -10.29
CA TYR A 12 9.32 24.40 -9.52
C TYR A 12 9.31 25.13 -8.16
N MET A 13 10.46 25.50 -7.62
CA MET A 13 10.54 26.27 -6.37
C MET A 13 10.05 27.72 -6.54
N ASP A 14 10.14 28.27 -7.77
CA ASP A 14 9.71 29.62 -8.10
C ASP A 14 9.22 29.71 -9.56
N PRO A 15 8.05 29.08 -9.87
CA PRO A 15 7.63 28.83 -11.25
C PRO A 15 7.24 30.08 -12.05
N HIS A 16 6.91 31.17 -11.37
CA HIS A 16 6.47 32.43 -11.98
C HIS A 16 7.58 33.48 -12.08
N ASN A 17 8.79 33.14 -11.69
CA ASN A 17 9.94 34.08 -11.80
C ASN A 17 10.39 34.21 -13.24
N ASP A 18 10.28 35.43 -13.80
CA ASP A 18 10.64 35.75 -15.17
C ASP A 18 12.04 36.41 -15.31
N LYS A 19 12.72 36.63 -14.17
CA LYS A 19 14.00 37.34 -14.11
C LYS A 19 15.20 36.43 -13.94
N GLU A 20 15.03 35.37 -13.18
CA GLU A 20 16.11 34.44 -12.85
C GLU A 20 15.57 32.99 -12.73
N LEU A 21 16.47 32.02 -12.54
CA LEU A 21 16.14 30.60 -12.42
C LEU A 21 15.13 30.34 -11.31
N ALA A 22 15.33 30.90 -10.15
CA ALA A 22 14.44 30.99 -8.99
C ALA A 22 15.04 32.05 -8.05
N SER A 23 14.22 32.69 -7.23
CA SER A 23 14.71 33.65 -6.25
C SER A 23 15.61 32.99 -5.21
N LYS A 24 16.54 33.75 -4.66
CA LYS A 24 17.45 33.25 -3.64
C LYS A 24 16.70 32.74 -2.41
N GLU A 25 15.66 33.44 -2.00
CA GLU A 25 14.80 33.10 -0.88
C GLU A 25 14.08 31.75 -1.11
N ALA A 26 13.55 31.54 -2.31
CA ALA A 26 12.91 30.26 -2.66
C ALA A 26 13.90 29.09 -2.69
N LEU A 27 15.11 29.34 -3.26
CA LEU A 27 16.16 28.32 -3.28
C LEU A 27 16.68 27.99 -1.86
N GLU A 28 16.84 28.96 -0.99
CA GLU A 28 17.26 28.74 0.40
C GLU A 28 16.22 27.98 1.19
N TYR A 29 14.93 28.22 0.94
CA TYR A 29 13.83 27.56 1.66
C TYR A 29 13.56 26.14 1.18
N TRP A 30 13.49 25.91 -0.15
CA TRP A 30 13.05 24.66 -0.73
C TRP A 30 14.18 23.67 -1.06
N SER A 31 15.45 24.14 -1.12
CA SER A 31 16.56 23.24 -1.44
C SER A 31 17.39 22.83 -0.21
N PRO A 32 17.97 21.64 -0.22
CA PRO A 32 17.79 20.57 -1.20
C PRO A 32 16.41 19.91 -1.13
N VAL A 33 15.94 19.30 -2.21
CA VAL A 33 14.66 18.55 -2.23
C VAL A 33 14.68 17.47 -1.15
N ASP A 34 13.70 17.47 -0.28
CA ASP A 34 13.67 16.58 0.91
C ASP A 34 13.60 15.11 0.52
N TRP A 35 12.74 14.77 -0.44
CA TRP A 35 12.55 13.41 -0.89
C TRP A 35 12.29 13.33 -2.39
N TYR A 36 13.16 12.62 -3.11
CA TYR A 36 13.13 12.50 -4.56
C TYR A 36 12.84 11.06 -4.98
N ASN A 37 11.63 10.83 -5.51
CA ASN A 37 11.17 9.53 -5.99
C ASN A 37 11.32 9.43 -7.50
N GLY A 38 11.82 8.31 -8.00
CA GLY A 38 11.94 8.08 -9.43
C GLY A 38 12.35 6.65 -9.77
N GLY A 39 12.17 6.27 -11.05
CA GLY A 39 12.55 4.96 -11.56
C GLY A 39 14.05 4.68 -11.42
N MET A 40 14.40 3.43 -11.25
CA MET A 40 15.80 2.99 -11.10
C MET A 40 16.64 3.30 -12.35
N GLU A 41 16.04 3.32 -13.54
CA GLU A 41 16.69 3.68 -14.81
C GLU A 41 17.31 5.09 -14.79
N HIS A 42 16.75 5.99 -13.97
CA HIS A 42 17.24 7.36 -13.86
C HIS A 42 18.52 7.50 -13.03
N THR A 43 18.99 6.45 -12.38
CA THR A 43 20.26 6.45 -11.63
C THR A 43 21.44 6.84 -12.51
N THR A 44 21.49 6.32 -13.73
CA THR A 44 22.54 6.59 -14.71
C THR A 44 22.15 7.62 -15.77
N LEU A 45 20.94 8.14 -15.72
CA LEU A 45 20.40 9.15 -16.64
C LEU A 45 20.17 10.46 -15.92
N HIS A 46 18.93 10.78 -15.59
CA HIS A 46 18.51 12.04 -15.00
C HIS A 46 19.28 12.40 -13.72
N LEU A 47 19.46 11.46 -12.80
CA LEU A 47 20.14 11.76 -11.53
C LEU A 47 21.63 12.13 -11.76
N LEU A 48 22.29 11.49 -12.72
CA LEU A 48 23.66 11.77 -13.02
C LEU A 48 23.85 13.19 -13.56
N TYR A 49 23.11 13.56 -14.62
CA TYR A 49 23.27 14.87 -15.23
C TYR A 49 22.62 16.02 -14.46
N SER A 50 21.54 15.77 -13.69
CA SER A 50 20.97 16.79 -12.81
C SER A 50 21.89 17.15 -11.65
N ARG A 51 22.56 16.14 -11.03
CA ARG A 51 23.57 16.40 -10.00
C ARG A 51 24.80 17.10 -10.56
N PHE A 52 25.27 16.71 -11.74
CA PHE A 52 26.38 17.40 -12.40
C PHE A 52 26.04 18.88 -12.64
N TRP A 53 24.87 19.16 -13.21
CA TRP A 53 24.38 20.52 -13.45
C TRP A 53 24.20 21.32 -12.15
N HIS A 54 23.64 20.70 -11.14
CA HIS A 54 23.45 21.33 -9.83
C HIS A 54 24.80 21.71 -9.17
N LYS A 55 25.80 20.85 -9.22
CA LYS A 55 27.14 21.13 -8.69
C LYS A 55 27.81 22.28 -9.43
N PHE A 56 27.65 22.35 -10.74
CA PHE A 56 28.10 23.51 -11.51
C PHE A 56 27.40 24.82 -11.07
N LEU A 57 26.09 24.77 -10.88
CA LEU A 57 25.34 25.93 -10.38
C LEU A 57 25.75 26.35 -8.95
N TYR A 58 26.14 25.39 -8.14
CA TYR A 58 26.69 25.63 -6.81
C TYR A 58 28.08 26.31 -6.90
N ASP A 59 28.96 25.84 -7.76
CA ASP A 59 30.30 26.38 -7.93
C ASP A 59 30.29 27.84 -8.41
N ILE A 60 29.27 28.22 -9.19
CA ILE A 60 29.08 29.62 -9.64
C ILE A 60 28.16 30.44 -8.73
N GLY A 61 27.73 29.88 -7.59
CA GLY A 61 26.95 30.59 -6.55
C GLY A 61 25.46 30.80 -6.86
N VAL A 62 24.88 30.07 -7.80
CA VAL A 62 23.46 30.19 -8.18
C VAL A 62 22.56 29.42 -7.22
N VAL A 63 23.00 28.27 -6.71
CA VAL A 63 22.24 27.47 -5.72
C VAL A 63 22.99 27.42 -4.39
N PRO A 64 22.28 27.39 -3.23
CA PRO A 64 22.90 27.54 -1.91
C PRO A 64 23.49 26.25 -1.34
N LYS A 65 23.17 25.09 -1.91
CA LYS A 65 23.58 23.77 -1.40
C LYS A 65 24.29 22.95 -2.49
N PRO A 66 25.31 22.12 -2.12
CA PRO A 66 26.10 21.38 -3.09
C PRO A 66 25.38 20.12 -3.65
N GLU A 67 24.34 19.63 -3.00
CA GLU A 67 23.54 18.46 -3.44
C GLU A 67 22.08 18.84 -3.67
N PRO A 68 21.46 18.36 -4.76
CA PRO A 68 20.08 18.70 -5.10
C PRO A 68 19.02 17.97 -4.27
N TYR A 69 19.35 16.77 -3.76
CA TYR A 69 18.41 15.86 -3.09
C TYR A 69 18.96 15.38 -1.75
N GLN A 70 18.12 15.39 -0.70
CA GLN A 70 18.47 14.83 0.62
C GLN A 70 18.27 13.32 0.67
N LYS A 71 17.12 12.86 0.21
CA LYS A 71 16.75 11.43 0.19
C LYS A 71 16.24 11.05 -1.19
N ARG A 72 16.64 9.89 -1.66
CA ARG A 72 16.16 9.31 -2.90
C ARG A 72 15.57 7.92 -2.64
N THR A 73 14.42 7.64 -3.25
CA THR A 73 13.84 6.31 -3.31
C THR A 73 13.62 5.91 -4.78
N SER A 74 13.99 4.69 -5.12
CA SER A 74 13.64 4.09 -6.41
C SER A 74 12.36 3.28 -6.25
N HIS A 75 11.31 3.66 -6.94
CA HIS A 75 10.14 2.79 -7.02
C HIS A 75 10.42 1.58 -7.91
N GLY A 76 9.74 0.47 -7.61
CA GLY A 76 9.74 -0.74 -8.42
C GLY A 76 9.03 -0.54 -9.75
N MET A 77 9.22 -1.49 -10.65
CA MET A 77 8.60 -1.49 -11.96
C MET A 77 7.39 -2.42 -11.98
N ILE A 78 6.28 -1.96 -12.52
CA ILE A 78 5.14 -2.83 -12.81
C ILE A 78 5.44 -3.58 -14.10
N LEU A 79 5.42 -4.92 -14.02
CA LEU A 79 5.73 -5.82 -15.13
C LEU A 79 4.47 -6.35 -15.78
N GLY A 80 4.51 -6.52 -17.10
CA GLY A 80 3.46 -7.18 -17.87
C GLY A 80 3.77 -8.65 -18.14
N LEU A 81 2.77 -9.42 -18.54
CA LEU A 81 2.96 -10.79 -19.01
C LEU A 81 3.87 -10.77 -20.24
N ASN A 82 4.79 -11.73 -20.32
CA ASN A 82 5.62 -11.92 -21.51
C ASN A 82 4.86 -12.78 -22.53
N PRO A 83 4.45 -12.23 -23.68
CA PRO A 83 3.73 -12.98 -24.69
C PRO A 83 4.56 -14.07 -25.38
N HIS A 84 5.88 -14.06 -25.21
CA HIS A 84 6.79 -15.06 -25.76
C HIS A 84 7.16 -16.15 -24.76
N ASN A 85 6.71 -16.06 -23.50
CA ASN A 85 6.95 -17.11 -22.53
C ASN A 85 5.95 -18.25 -22.70
N PHE A 86 6.44 -19.49 -22.64
CA PHE A 86 5.62 -20.70 -22.87
C PHE A 86 4.36 -20.72 -22.00
N THR A 87 4.43 -20.34 -20.73
CA THR A 87 3.29 -20.39 -19.81
C THR A 87 2.20 -19.37 -20.13
N ASN A 88 2.53 -18.32 -20.87
CA ASN A 88 1.59 -17.25 -21.22
C ASN A 88 0.97 -17.43 -22.63
N LEU A 89 1.46 -18.40 -23.39
CA LEU A 89 0.90 -18.70 -24.72
C LEU A 89 -0.51 -19.29 -24.58
N PRO A 90 -1.37 -19.09 -25.59
CA PRO A 90 -2.65 -19.79 -25.68
C PRO A 90 -2.47 -21.32 -25.60
N ALA A 91 -3.42 -22.02 -25.02
CA ALA A 91 -3.35 -23.47 -24.81
C ALA A 91 -3.10 -24.25 -26.12
N GLU A 92 -3.68 -23.79 -27.24
CA GLU A 92 -3.48 -24.39 -28.57
C GLU A 92 -2.03 -24.25 -29.05
N GLU A 93 -1.39 -23.08 -28.81
CA GLU A 93 0.00 -22.86 -29.19
C GLU A 93 0.96 -23.67 -28.28
N GLN A 94 0.67 -23.75 -26.99
CA GLN A 94 1.42 -24.62 -26.08
C GLN A 94 1.39 -26.07 -26.56
N LYS A 95 0.18 -26.58 -26.91
CA LYS A 95 -0.02 -27.94 -27.42
C LYS A 95 0.77 -28.17 -28.74
N ALA A 96 0.68 -27.25 -29.69
CA ALA A 96 1.43 -27.35 -30.96
C ALA A 96 2.96 -27.37 -30.74
N LEU A 97 3.46 -26.59 -29.78
CA LEU A 97 4.88 -26.58 -29.41
C LEU A 97 5.29 -27.91 -28.76
N LEU A 98 4.45 -28.47 -27.87
CA LEU A 98 4.73 -29.76 -27.23
C LEU A 98 4.74 -30.89 -28.27
N GLU A 99 3.82 -30.92 -29.21
CA GLU A 99 3.77 -31.89 -30.30
C GLU A 99 5.03 -31.77 -31.21
N LYS A 100 5.46 -30.52 -31.51
CA LYS A 100 6.63 -30.27 -32.35
C LYS A 100 7.96 -30.62 -31.69
N TYR A 101 8.14 -30.30 -30.41
CA TYR A 101 9.41 -30.41 -29.71
C TYR A 101 9.49 -31.56 -28.70
N GLY A 102 8.39 -32.28 -28.47
CA GLY A 102 8.33 -33.49 -27.64
C GLY A 102 8.35 -33.25 -26.12
N SER A 103 8.70 -32.05 -25.65
CA SER A 103 8.69 -31.71 -24.23
C SER A 103 8.59 -30.19 -24.00
N GLU A 104 8.07 -29.78 -22.84
CA GLU A 104 8.03 -28.38 -22.43
C GLU A 104 9.42 -27.75 -22.38
N LYS A 105 10.41 -28.48 -21.87
CA LYS A 105 11.80 -28.00 -21.81
C LYS A 105 12.36 -27.67 -23.19
N ALA A 106 12.11 -28.52 -24.18
CA ALA A 106 12.56 -28.29 -25.56
C ALA A 106 11.76 -27.16 -26.23
N ALA A 107 10.47 -27.06 -25.95
CA ALA A 107 9.62 -25.97 -26.43
C ALA A 107 10.08 -24.60 -25.87
N ARG A 108 10.38 -24.52 -24.57
CA ARG A 108 10.94 -23.30 -23.93
C ARG A 108 12.30 -22.93 -24.56
N ALA A 109 13.20 -23.89 -24.75
CA ALA A 109 14.49 -23.64 -25.37
C ALA A 109 14.35 -23.09 -26.80
N ALA A 110 13.40 -23.60 -27.58
CA ALA A 110 13.10 -23.09 -28.93
C ALA A 110 12.54 -21.66 -28.90
N LEU A 111 11.73 -21.30 -27.90
CA LEU A 111 11.26 -19.93 -27.71
C LEU A 111 12.41 -18.99 -27.34
N VAL A 112 13.32 -19.42 -26.46
CA VAL A 112 14.52 -18.66 -26.08
C VAL A 112 15.43 -18.47 -27.31
N GLU A 113 15.63 -19.49 -28.13
CA GLU A 113 16.40 -19.37 -29.38
C GLU A 113 15.78 -18.35 -30.34
N LYS A 114 14.45 -18.34 -30.43
CA LYS A 114 13.72 -17.45 -31.37
C LYS A 114 13.62 -16.00 -30.87
N TYR A 115 13.37 -15.80 -29.56
CA TYR A 115 13.02 -14.50 -29.00
C TYR A 115 14.06 -13.96 -27.98
N GLY A 116 15.14 -14.69 -27.73
CA GLY A 116 16.19 -14.36 -26.77
C GLY A 116 15.87 -14.83 -25.35
N GLU A 117 16.84 -14.70 -24.45
CA GLU A 117 16.76 -15.15 -23.05
C GLU A 117 15.54 -14.63 -22.28
N MET A 118 15.05 -13.45 -22.66
CA MET A 118 13.85 -12.85 -22.06
C MET A 118 12.61 -13.75 -22.20
N ALA A 119 12.55 -14.64 -23.21
CA ALA A 119 11.41 -15.54 -23.40
C ALA A 119 11.23 -16.56 -22.25
N ASP A 120 12.27 -16.81 -21.46
CA ASP A 120 12.17 -17.70 -20.30
C ASP A 120 11.54 -17.01 -19.07
N HIS A 121 11.44 -15.69 -19.07
CA HIS A 121 10.80 -14.94 -17.99
C HIS A 121 9.29 -14.79 -18.21
N PRO A 122 8.44 -15.23 -17.27
CA PRO A 122 6.97 -15.14 -17.43
C PRO A 122 6.43 -13.71 -17.40
N VAL A 123 7.17 -12.79 -16.78
CA VAL A 123 6.85 -11.35 -16.71
C VAL A 123 8.05 -10.53 -17.11
N VAL A 124 7.81 -9.44 -17.81
CA VAL A 124 8.85 -8.55 -18.35
C VAL A 124 8.38 -7.10 -18.30
N LYS A 125 9.29 -6.16 -18.52
CA LYS A 125 8.93 -4.75 -18.68
C LYS A 125 7.86 -4.59 -19.74
N MET A 126 6.82 -3.80 -19.43
CA MET A 126 5.79 -3.46 -20.39
C MET A 126 6.37 -2.65 -21.55
N SER A 127 6.03 -3.02 -22.77
CA SER A 127 6.40 -2.26 -23.96
C SER A 127 5.34 -2.38 -25.05
N LYS A 128 5.20 -1.32 -25.85
CA LYS A 128 4.26 -1.32 -27.00
C LYS A 128 4.61 -2.38 -28.03
N SER A 129 5.90 -2.66 -28.23
CA SER A 129 6.39 -3.69 -29.18
C SER A 129 6.03 -5.11 -28.76
N LEU A 130 5.88 -5.38 -27.47
CA LEU A 130 5.45 -6.68 -26.94
C LEU A 130 3.93 -6.80 -26.82
N GLY A 131 3.19 -5.70 -26.98
CA GLY A 131 1.74 -5.71 -26.81
C GLY A 131 1.25 -6.05 -25.39
N ASN A 132 2.11 -5.96 -24.40
CA ASN A 132 1.84 -6.33 -22.99
C ASN A 132 1.59 -5.11 -22.08
N VAL A 133 1.30 -3.96 -22.67
CA VAL A 133 1.01 -2.72 -21.95
C VAL A 133 -0.41 -2.75 -21.42
N VAL A 134 -0.58 -2.39 -20.15
CA VAL A 134 -1.89 -2.07 -19.55
C VAL A 134 -2.11 -0.57 -19.67
N ASN A 135 -3.20 -0.18 -20.31
CA ASN A 135 -3.56 1.24 -20.43
C ASN A 135 -4.30 1.68 -19.16
N PRO A 136 -3.79 2.68 -18.42
CA PRO A 136 -4.45 3.22 -17.25
C PRO A 136 -5.88 3.68 -17.49
N ASP A 137 -6.17 4.32 -18.64
CA ASP A 137 -7.50 4.81 -18.94
C ASP A 137 -8.55 3.68 -19.03
N ASP A 138 -8.17 2.51 -19.55
CA ASP A 138 -9.07 1.36 -19.62
C ASP A 138 -9.41 0.85 -18.21
N ILE A 139 -8.41 0.82 -17.32
CA ILE A 139 -8.60 0.42 -15.92
C ILE A 139 -9.46 1.43 -15.16
N VAL A 140 -9.22 2.72 -15.37
CA VAL A 140 -10.02 3.79 -14.75
C VAL A 140 -11.47 3.73 -15.22
N ASN A 141 -11.70 3.49 -16.51
CA ASN A 141 -13.05 3.37 -17.08
C ASN A 141 -13.79 2.13 -16.56
N GLU A 142 -13.09 1.00 -16.34
CA GLU A 142 -13.70 -0.26 -15.88
C GLU A 142 -13.89 -0.30 -14.35
N TYR A 143 -12.91 0.16 -13.58
CA TYR A 143 -12.88 -0.04 -12.12
C TYR A 143 -12.92 1.27 -11.31
N GLY A 144 -12.67 2.41 -11.93
CA GLY A 144 -12.55 3.71 -11.27
C GLY A 144 -11.11 4.05 -10.88
N ALA A 145 -10.83 5.36 -10.80
CA ALA A 145 -9.50 5.89 -10.51
C ALA A 145 -9.00 5.47 -9.11
N ASP A 146 -9.86 5.51 -8.11
CA ASP A 146 -9.48 5.14 -6.73
C ASP A 146 -9.14 3.66 -6.60
N THR A 147 -9.81 2.79 -7.36
CA THR A 147 -9.48 1.36 -7.39
C THR A 147 -8.09 1.13 -8.00
N MET A 148 -7.77 1.84 -9.08
CA MET A 148 -6.45 1.77 -9.70
C MET A 148 -5.37 2.27 -8.75
N ARG A 149 -5.55 3.45 -8.14
CA ARG A 149 -4.62 4.04 -7.17
C ARG A 149 -4.36 3.09 -6.00
N LEU A 150 -5.44 2.57 -5.40
CA LEU A 150 -5.35 1.61 -4.29
C LEU A 150 -4.60 0.34 -4.69
N TYR A 151 -4.88 -0.18 -5.89
CA TYR A 151 -4.23 -1.38 -6.39
C TYR A 151 -2.72 -1.18 -6.63
N GLU A 152 -2.31 -0.07 -7.25
CA GLU A 152 -0.89 0.24 -7.48
C GLU A 152 -0.10 0.35 -6.18
N MET A 153 -0.72 0.87 -5.11
CA MET A 153 -0.09 0.94 -3.78
C MET A 153 -0.14 -0.39 -3.02
N PHE A 154 -1.07 -1.28 -3.38
CA PHE A 154 -1.27 -2.57 -2.69
C PHE A 154 -0.55 -3.75 -3.34
N ILE A 155 -0.19 -3.66 -4.64
CA ILE A 155 0.35 -4.78 -5.43
C ILE A 155 1.62 -5.40 -4.86
N GLY A 156 2.42 -4.65 -4.10
CA GLY A 156 3.66 -5.12 -3.50
C GLY A 156 4.42 -4.04 -2.75
N ASP A 157 5.66 -4.35 -2.42
CA ASP A 157 6.61 -3.41 -1.85
C ASP A 157 6.93 -2.31 -2.87
N PHE A 158 6.87 -1.05 -2.44
CA PHE A 158 7.04 0.12 -3.32
C PHE A 158 8.37 0.13 -4.09
N GLU A 159 9.44 -0.41 -3.49
CA GLU A 159 10.77 -0.45 -4.10
C GLU A 159 11.02 -1.68 -4.98
N LYS A 160 10.09 -2.65 -5.01
CA LYS A 160 10.24 -3.90 -5.75
C LYS A 160 9.39 -3.95 -7.00
N ALA A 161 9.91 -4.63 -8.01
CA ALA A 161 9.11 -4.93 -9.20
C ALA A 161 7.99 -5.90 -8.85
N ALA A 162 6.80 -5.66 -9.41
CA ALA A 162 5.61 -6.49 -9.20
C ALA A 162 4.90 -6.78 -10.53
N PRO A 163 4.40 -8.01 -10.75
CA PRO A 163 3.63 -8.32 -11.93
C PRO A 163 2.23 -7.74 -11.85
N TRP A 164 1.77 -7.10 -12.92
CA TRP A 164 0.37 -6.70 -13.04
C TRP A 164 -0.56 -7.92 -13.04
N ASN A 165 -1.59 -7.87 -12.22
CA ASN A 165 -2.62 -8.92 -12.16
C ASN A 165 -4.01 -8.29 -12.10
N THR A 166 -4.72 -8.30 -13.22
CA THR A 166 -6.07 -7.75 -13.34
C THR A 166 -7.09 -8.45 -12.40
N ALA A 167 -6.88 -9.72 -12.06
CA ALA A 167 -7.77 -10.40 -11.13
C ALA A 167 -7.67 -9.81 -9.70
N SER A 168 -6.49 -9.36 -9.29
CA SER A 168 -6.26 -8.77 -7.97
C SER A 168 -6.90 -7.39 -7.81
N ILE A 169 -7.04 -6.62 -8.89
CA ILE A 169 -7.70 -5.30 -8.85
C ILE A 169 -9.16 -5.40 -8.39
N LYS A 170 -9.85 -6.51 -8.73
CA LYS A 170 -11.21 -6.79 -8.28
C LYS A 170 -11.31 -6.91 -6.76
N GLY A 171 -10.24 -7.33 -6.09
CA GLY A 171 -10.15 -7.34 -4.63
C GLY A 171 -10.16 -5.93 -4.04
N CYS A 172 -9.39 -5.02 -4.64
CA CYS A 172 -9.36 -3.61 -4.26
C CYS A 172 -10.72 -2.94 -4.50
N LYS A 173 -11.35 -3.20 -5.66
CA LYS A 173 -12.71 -2.69 -5.94
C LYS A 173 -13.70 -3.14 -4.88
N ARG A 174 -13.75 -4.43 -4.55
CA ARG A 174 -14.63 -4.96 -3.51
C ARG A 174 -14.38 -4.32 -2.14
N PHE A 175 -13.13 -4.05 -1.79
CA PHE A 175 -12.83 -3.34 -0.55
C PHE A 175 -13.41 -1.93 -0.55
N LEU A 176 -13.25 -1.16 -1.63
CA LEU A 176 -13.83 0.17 -1.74
C LEU A 176 -15.37 0.15 -1.75
N ASP A 177 -16.00 -0.85 -2.38
CA ASP A 177 -17.45 -1.04 -2.35
C ASP A 177 -17.95 -1.32 -0.92
N ARG A 178 -17.22 -2.11 -0.13
CA ARG A 178 -17.52 -2.35 1.29
C ARG A 178 -17.40 -1.07 2.12
N VAL A 179 -16.35 -0.26 1.88
CA VAL A 179 -16.20 1.05 2.54
C VAL A 179 -17.38 1.96 2.18
N TRP A 180 -17.80 1.98 0.92
CA TRP A 180 -18.98 2.73 0.49
C TRP A 180 -20.24 2.29 1.22
N SER A 181 -20.48 0.98 1.31
CA SER A 181 -21.68 0.43 1.97
C SER A 181 -21.65 0.59 3.50
N MET A 182 -20.49 0.79 4.12
CA MET A 182 -20.36 0.94 5.57
C MET A 182 -21.11 2.17 6.12
N GLN A 183 -21.32 3.21 5.32
CA GLN A 183 -22.12 4.37 5.71
C GLN A 183 -23.57 4.03 6.09
N GLU A 184 -24.10 2.90 5.61
CA GLU A 184 -25.44 2.41 5.95
C GLU A 184 -25.48 1.64 7.29
N HIS A 185 -24.29 1.37 7.87
CA HIS A 185 -24.10 0.61 9.09
C HIS A 185 -23.46 1.45 10.21
N ILE A 186 -23.80 2.75 10.25
CA ILE A 186 -23.34 3.63 11.32
C ILE A 186 -24.13 3.34 12.59
N LEU A 187 -23.43 2.94 13.63
CA LEU A 187 -23.98 2.62 14.94
C LEU A 187 -24.09 3.89 15.80
N PRO A 188 -25.07 3.95 16.73
CA PRO A 188 -25.16 5.05 17.67
C PRO A 188 -23.98 5.04 18.65
N GLY A 189 -23.54 6.23 19.08
CA GLY A 189 -22.43 6.43 20.02
C GLY A 189 -21.47 7.49 19.52
N GLU A 190 -20.66 8.01 20.43
CA GLU A 190 -19.59 8.98 20.18
C GLU A 190 -18.24 8.30 20.44
N GLY A 191 -17.20 8.76 19.76
CA GLY A 191 -15.83 8.23 19.89
C GLY A 191 -15.68 6.81 19.37
N TYR A 192 -14.60 6.16 19.80
CA TYR A 192 -14.33 4.76 19.50
C TYR A 192 -14.98 3.85 20.54
N ARG A 193 -15.56 2.74 20.09
CA ARG A 193 -16.15 1.76 20.99
C ARG A 193 -15.06 1.00 21.77
N PRO A 194 -15.29 0.61 23.03
CA PRO A 194 -14.30 -0.10 23.83
C PRO A 194 -13.71 -1.35 23.15
N GLU A 195 -14.54 -2.07 22.38
CA GLU A 195 -14.14 -3.30 21.67
C GLU A 195 -13.35 -3.05 20.39
N THR A 196 -13.27 -1.82 19.89
CA THR A 196 -12.53 -1.43 18.69
C THR A 196 -11.44 -0.40 18.99
N GLU A 197 -11.44 0.25 20.16
CA GLU A 197 -10.53 1.34 20.50
C GLU A 197 -9.05 0.95 20.31
N ALA A 198 -8.63 -0.20 20.82
CA ALA A 198 -7.26 -0.65 20.67
C ALA A 198 -6.88 -0.89 19.20
N LEU A 199 -7.79 -1.45 18.41
CA LEU A 199 -7.57 -1.65 16.98
C LEU A 199 -7.53 -0.31 16.23
N MET A 200 -8.39 0.65 16.59
CA MET A 200 -8.36 2.01 16.01
C MET A 200 -6.99 2.67 16.21
N HIS A 201 -6.50 2.71 17.45
CA HIS A 201 -5.21 3.31 17.76
C HIS A 201 -4.04 2.59 17.08
N ARG A 202 -4.05 1.25 17.06
CA ARG A 202 -3.05 0.46 16.30
C ARG A 202 -3.09 0.73 14.81
N THR A 203 -4.30 0.86 14.24
CA THR A 203 -4.44 1.13 12.80
C THR A 203 -3.95 2.51 12.44
N ILE A 204 -4.30 3.55 13.23
CA ILE A 204 -3.78 4.91 13.02
C ILE A 204 -2.25 4.90 13.06
N LYS A 205 -1.66 4.31 14.11
CA LYS A 205 -0.21 4.19 14.25
C LYS A 205 0.41 3.50 13.05
N LYS A 206 -0.10 2.30 12.74
CA LYS A 206 0.43 1.46 11.63
C LYS A 206 0.38 2.16 10.29
N VAL A 207 -0.76 2.78 9.94
CA VAL A 207 -0.91 3.48 8.67
C VAL A 207 -0.01 4.71 8.60
N SER A 208 0.11 5.48 9.70
CA SER A 208 0.98 6.66 9.75
C SER A 208 2.45 6.29 9.55
N GLU A 209 2.95 5.30 10.32
CA GLU A 209 4.33 4.85 10.22
C GLU A 209 4.65 4.24 8.84
N ASP A 210 3.72 3.46 8.28
CA ASP A 210 3.90 2.83 6.97
C ASP A 210 3.95 3.83 5.82
N ILE A 211 3.12 4.88 5.85
CA ILE A 211 3.15 5.94 4.82
C ILE A 211 4.50 6.65 4.81
N GLU A 212 5.06 6.97 5.97
CA GLU A 212 6.36 7.66 6.08
C GLU A 212 7.53 6.85 5.48
N VAL A 213 7.41 5.53 5.45
CA VAL A 213 8.45 4.63 4.91
C VAL A 213 8.02 3.94 3.61
N LEU A 214 6.96 4.44 2.95
CA LEU A 214 6.42 3.94 1.68
C LEU A 214 5.98 2.45 1.71
N LYS A 215 5.58 1.94 2.86
CA LYS A 215 4.98 0.60 3.02
C LYS A 215 3.47 0.63 2.81
N HIS A 216 3.04 1.19 1.71
CA HIS A 216 1.62 1.41 1.39
C HIS A 216 0.80 0.11 1.39
N ASN A 217 1.37 -1.00 0.93
CA ASN A 217 0.71 -2.30 0.91
C ASN A 217 0.33 -2.80 2.31
N THR A 218 1.17 -2.59 3.32
CA THR A 218 0.87 -2.98 4.71
C THR A 218 -0.08 -2.00 5.38
N ALA A 219 -0.01 -0.70 5.05
CA ALA A 219 -1.00 0.28 5.47
C ALA A 219 -2.42 -0.09 4.98
N ILE A 220 -2.55 -0.41 3.69
CA ILE A 220 -3.83 -0.83 3.09
C ILE A 220 -4.33 -2.14 3.72
N ALA A 221 -3.44 -3.10 3.99
CA ALA A 221 -3.81 -4.33 4.69
C ALA A 221 -4.36 -4.06 6.11
N ALA A 222 -3.79 -3.09 6.83
CA ALA A 222 -4.31 -2.67 8.14
C ALA A 222 -5.72 -2.06 8.02
N LEU A 223 -5.98 -1.24 6.99
CA LEU A 223 -7.32 -0.70 6.72
C LEU A 223 -8.33 -1.80 6.35
N MET A 224 -7.92 -2.81 5.59
CA MET A 224 -8.76 -3.96 5.28
C MET A 224 -9.10 -4.77 6.55
N THR A 225 -8.13 -4.91 7.46
CA THR A 225 -8.34 -5.57 8.76
C THR A 225 -9.34 -4.80 9.62
N LEU A 226 -9.21 -3.48 9.70
CA LEU A 226 -10.14 -2.61 10.41
C LEU A 226 -11.57 -2.74 9.84
N MET A 227 -11.69 -2.73 8.51
CA MET A 227 -12.98 -2.88 7.83
C MET A 227 -13.63 -4.25 8.14
N ASN A 228 -12.83 -5.33 8.17
CA ASN A 228 -13.33 -6.66 8.54
C ASN A 228 -13.87 -6.69 9.98
N GLU A 229 -13.22 -5.97 10.91
CA GLU A 229 -13.68 -5.88 12.29
C GLU A 229 -15.00 -5.08 12.39
N PHE A 230 -15.13 -3.98 11.66
CA PHE A 230 -16.40 -3.23 11.62
C PHE A 230 -17.55 -4.09 11.13
N GLU A 231 -17.38 -4.84 10.06
CA GLU A 231 -18.41 -5.78 9.57
C GLU A 231 -18.73 -6.89 10.57
N ALA A 232 -17.72 -7.50 11.19
CA ALA A 232 -17.90 -8.53 12.19
C ALA A 232 -18.69 -8.04 13.42
N LYS A 233 -18.59 -6.73 13.72
CA LYS A 233 -19.31 -6.07 14.82
C LYS A 233 -20.61 -5.40 14.39
N GLY A 234 -21.06 -5.61 13.16
CA GLY A 234 -22.31 -5.09 12.61
C GLY A 234 -22.31 -3.61 12.27
N GLY A 235 -21.14 -2.97 12.20
CA GLY A 235 -20.96 -1.58 11.83
C GLY A 235 -19.88 -0.85 12.63
N CYS A 236 -19.87 0.48 12.51
CA CYS A 236 -18.93 1.36 13.22
C CYS A 236 -19.63 2.63 13.71
N THR A 237 -19.06 3.32 14.69
CA THR A 237 -19.54 4.67 15.05
C THR A 237 -19.19 5.67 13.97
N ARG A 238 -19.83 6.84 14.02
CA ARG A 238 -19.52 7.94 13.11
C ARG A 238 -18.06 8.41 13.21
N ASP A 239 -17.48 8.38 14.40
CA ASP A 239 -16.07 8.76 14.62
C ASP A 239 -15.09 7.69 14.15
N GLU A 240 -15.41 6.41 14.31
CA GLU A 240 -14.66 5.30 13.74
C GLU A 240 -14.65 5.36 12.22
N PHE A 241 -15.81 5.63 11.60
CA PHE A 241 -15.92 5.79 10.15
C PHE A 241 -15.14 7.01 9.65
N LYS A 242 -15.27 8.16 10.34
CA LYS A 242 -14.48 9.37 10.05
C LYS A 242 -12.98 9.07 10.00
N THR A 243 -12.49 8.34 10.98
CA THR A 243 -11.07 7.97 11.06
C THR A 243 -10.66 7.03 9.94
N LEU A 244 -11.48 6.02 9.62
CA LEU A 244 -11.24 5.15 8.47
C LEU A 244 -11.11 5.95 7.16
N LEU A 245 -12.02 6.91 6.93
CA LEU A 245 -12.00 7.76 5.74
C LEU A 245 -10.72 8.60 5.67
N LEU A 246 -10.31 9.21 6.79
CA LEU A 246 -9.07 10.00 6.86
C LEU A 246 -7.84 9.16 6.52
N LEU A 247 -7.73 7.96 7.08
CA LEU A 247 -6.61 7.05 6.83
C LEU A 247 -6.60 6.50 5.41
N LEU A 248 -7.76 6.32 4.79
CA LEU A 248 -7.91 5.82 3.43
C LEU A 248 -7.74 6.91 2.36
N ASN A 249 -7.96 8.18 2.70
CA ASN A 249 -7.96 9.30 1.75
C ASN A 249 -6.70 9.38 0.86
N PRO A 250 -5.47 9.17 1.35
CA PRO A 250 -4.28 9.19 0.48
C PRO A 250 -4.32 8.17 -0.66
N PHE A 251 -5.03 7.06 -0.47
CA PHE A 251 -5.15 5.97 -1.44
C PHE A 251 -6.38 6.09 -2.35
N ALA A 252 -7.50 6.56 -1.81
CA ALA A 252 -8.79 6.64 -2.50
C ALA A 252 -9.49 8.00 -2.26
N PRO A 253 -8.90 9.11 -2.76
CA PRO A 253 -9.33 10.46 -2.41
C PRO A 253 -10.74 10.82 -2.87
N HIS A 254 -11.20 10.30 -4.02
CA HIS A 254 -12.53 10.67 -4.55
C HIS A 254 -13.66 10.01 -3.75
N LEU A 255 -13.54 8.70 -3.50
CA LEU A 255 -14.51 7.94 -2.72
C LEU A 255 -14.62 8.49 -1.28
N THR A 256 -13.48 8.76 -0.65
CA THR A 256 -13.46 9.20 0.74
C THR A 256 -13.97 10.63 0.89
N GLU A 257 -13.66 11.54 -0.03
CA GLU A 257 -14.21 12.91 -0.04
C GLU A 257 -15.73 12.91 -0.25
N GLU A 258 -16.24 12.08 -1.15
CA GLU A 258 -17.68 11.93 -1.38
C GLU A 258 -18.40 11.43 -0.12
N LEU A 259 -17.86 10.39 0.52
CA LEU A 259 -18.41 9.85 1.78
C LEU A 259 -18.32 10.88 2.93
N TRP A 260 -17.25 11.67 2.97
CA TRP A 260 -17.07 12.75 3.93
C TRP A 260 -18.20 13.78 3.84
N GLN A 261 -18.53 14.21 2.63
CA GLN A 261 -19.59 15.14 2.36
C GLN A 261 -20.97 14.55 2.66
N GLN A 262 -21.22 13.31 2.24
CA GLN A 262 -22.49 12.61 2.50
C GLN A 262 -22.74 12.41 4.00
N GLN A 263 -21.70 12.18 4.79
CA GLN A 263 -21.79 12.09 6.24
C GLN A 263 -21.89 13.46 6.94
N GLY A 264 -21.81 14.57 6.20
CA GLY A 264 -21.91 15.92 6.75
C GLY A 264 -20.74 16.27 7.68
N PHE A 265 -19.53 15.79 7.40
CA PHE A 265 -18.34 16.26 8.09
C PHE A 265 -17.96 17.65 7.58
N GLU A 266 -17.39 18.48 8.44
CA GLU A 266 -17.05 19.86 8.09
C GLU A 266 -15.82 19.96 7.20
N GLY A 267 -15.87 20.91 6.26
CA GLY A 267 -14.77 21.25 5.36
C GLY A 267 -14.45 20.15 4.33
N GLN A 268 -13.32 20.33 3.65
CA GLN A 268 -12.80 19.34 2.72
C GLN A 268 -11.79 18.42 3.44
N MET A 269 -11.84 17.15 3.14
CA MET A 269 -10.98 16.16 3.77
C MET A 269 -9.49 16.44 3.56
N ALA A 270 -9.10 17.02 2.42
CA ALA A 270 -7.72 17.40 2.12
C ALA A 270 -7.12 18.36 3.15
N TYR A 271 -7.94 19.12 3.88
CA TYR A 271 -7.50 20.06 4.92
C TYR A 271 -7.81 19.56 6.34
N ALA A 272 -8.41 18.38 6.48
CA ALA A 272 -8.69 17.80 7.79
C ALA A 272 -7.39 17.35 8.48
N ALA A 273 -7.37 17.46 9.81
CA ALA A 273 -6.24 17.00 10.59
C ALA A 273 -6.09 15.47 10.50
N TRP A 274 -4.84 15.01 10.36
CA TRP A 274 -4.54 13.59 10.41
C TRP A 274 -4.88 13.02 11.79
N PRO A 275 -5.48 11.83 11.90
CA PRO A 275 -5.87 11.27 13.18
C PRO A 275 -4.64 10.91 14.02
N THR A 276 -4.76 11.12 15.33
CA THR A 276 -3.71 10.82 16.30
C THR A 276 -3.99 9.52 17.05
N TYR A 277 -2.96 8.87 17.55
CA TYR A 277 -3.06 7.68 18.38
C TYR A 277 -2.39 7.89 19.75
N GLU A 278 -2.77 7.07 20.71
CA GLU A 278 -2.16 6.96 22.02
C GLU A 278 -1.54 5.56 22.16
N ASP A 279 -0.24 5.48 22.41
CA ASP A 279 0.47 4.19 22.52
C ASP A 279 -0.11 3.30 23.62
N ALA A 280 -0.53 3.90 24.74
CA ALA A 280 -1.15 3.17 25.83
C ALA A 280 -2.47 2.47 25.44
N LYS A 281 -3.18 3.01 24.46
CA LYS A 281 -4.44 2.45 23.95
C LYS A 281 -4.25 1.45 22.80
N CYS A 282 -3.03 1.31 22.28
CA CYS A 282 -2.72 0.31 21.26
C CYS A 282 -2.75 -1.14 21.79
N VAL A 283 -2.73 -1.32 23.10
CA VAL A 283 -2.74 -2.64 23.75
C VAL A 283 -4.18 -3.04 24.06
N GLU A 284 -4.56 -4.24 23.67
CA GLU A 284 -5.85 -4.77 24.09
C GLU A 284 -5.86 -4.99 25.60
N SER A 285 -6.88 -4.48 26.27
CA SER A 285 -7.08 -4.70 27.71
C SER A 285 -7.36 -6.16 28.05
N THR A 286 -7.79 -6.95 27.04
CA THR A 286 -8.07 -8.38 27.18
C THR A 286 -7.46 -9.19 26.04
N VAL A 287 -7.02 -10.40 26.35
CA VAL A 287 -6.52 -11.39 25.38
C VAL A 287 -7.35 -12.66 25.44
N GLU A 288 -7.52 -13.33 24.32
CA GLU A 288 -8.15 -14.65 24.29
C GLU A 288 -7.06 -15.73 24.43
N ILE A 289 -7.14 -16.51 25.50
CA ILE A 289 -6.27 -17.67 25.72
C ILE A 289 -6.99 -18.97 25.44
N ALA A 290 -6.31 -19.90 24.74
CA ALA A 290 -6.84 -21.24 24.50
C ALA A 290 -6.49 -22.17 25.66
N VAL A 291 -7.51 -22.71 26.31
CA VAL A 291 -7.34 -23.69 27.38
C VAL A 291 -7.28 -25.09 26.77
N GLN A 292 -6.18 -25.80 27.01
CA GLN A 292 -5.95 -27.14 26.49
C GLN A 292 -5.91 -28.17 27.64
N VAL A 293 -6.54 -29.30 27.42
CA VAL A 293 -6.42 -30.49 28.29
C VAL A 293 -5.95 -31.66 27.41
N ASN A 294 -4.82 -32.25 27.78
CA ASN A 294 -4.18 -33.35 27.02
C ASN A 294 -3.96 -33.01 25.53
N GLY A 295 -3.50 -31.78 25.24
CA GLY A 295 -3.18 -31.29 23.89
C GLY A 295 -4.42 -30.95 23.03
N LYS A 296 -5.64 -31.01 23.56
CA LYS A 296 -6.86 -30.61 22.85
C LYS A 296 -7.46 -29.35 23.46
N VAL A 297 -7.77 -28.35 22.62
CA VAL A 297 -8.46 -27.13 23.05
C VAL A 297 -9.86 -27.51 23.58
N LYS A 298 -10.18 -27.06 24.80
CA LYS A 298 -11.46 -27.32 25.49
C LYS A 298 -12.26 -26.06 25.74
N ALA A 299 -11.59 -24.93 25.90
CA ALA A 299 -12.22 -23.61 26.06
C ALA A 299 -11.34 -22.50 25.50
N ARG A 300 -11.94 -21.36 25.32
CA ARG A 300 -11.27 -20.09 25.02
C ARG A 300 -11.75 -19.07 26.03
N LEU A 301 -10.82 -18.43 26.74
CA LEU A 301 -11.10 -17.47 27.77
C LEU A 301 -10.64 -16.08 27.38
N LYS A 302 -11.49 -15.09 27.53
CA LYS A 302 -11.08 -13.69 27.51
C LYS A 302 -10.63 -13.30 28.90
N VAL A 303 -9.37 -12.92 29.02
CA VAL A 303 -8.74 -12.54 30.28
C VAL A 303 -8.03 -11.18 30.10
N PRO A 304 -7.82 -10.41 31.18
CA PRO A 304 -6.98 -9.21 31.12
C PRO A 304 -5.62 -9.55 30.52
N ALA A 305 -5.06 -8.64 29.68
CA ALA A 305 -3.78 -8.89 29.00
C ALA A 305 -2.61 -9.02 29.97
N ASP A 306 -2.72 -8.40 31.16
CA ASP A 306 -1.76 -8.40 32.27
C ASP A 306 -2.07 -9.43 33.35
N ILE A 307 -2.99 -10.39 33.08
CA ILE A 307 -3.39 -11.41 34.08
C ILE A 307 -2.18 -12.23 34.52
N GLU A 308 -2.04 -12.40 35.82
CA GLU A 308 -1.04 -13.29 36.40
C GLU A 308 -1.32 -14.75 36.02
N SER A 309 -0.26 -15.53 35.78
CA SER A 309 -0.39 -16.93 35.33
C SER A 309 -1.21 -17.79 36.30
N ALA A 310 -1.15 -17.53 37.59
CA ALA A 310 -1.91 -18.25 38.61
C ALA A 310 -3.42 -18.00 38.47
N ASP A 311 -3.82 -16.76 38.24
CA ASP A 311 -5.23 -16.37 38.07
C ASP A 311 -5.79 -16.89 36.73
N ALA A 312 -4.99 -16.84 35.67
CA ALA A 312 -5.36 -17.40 34.37
C ALA A 312 -5.62 -18.92 34.47
N ILE A 313 -4.77 -19.65 35.23
CA ILE A 313 -4.94 -21.07 35.49
C ILE A 313 -6.19 -21.33 36.37
N ALA A 314 -6.44 -20.48 37.35
CA ALA A 314 -7.64 -20.60 38.19
C ALA A 314 -8.93 -20.43 37.37
N LEU A 315 -8.99 -19.42 36.53
CA LEU A 315 -10.11 -19.20 35.61
C LEU A 315 -10.28 -20.41 34.65
N ALA A 316 -9.18 -20.89 34.05
CA ALA A 316 -9.20 -22.02 33.14
C ALA A 316 -9.74 -23.30 33.80
N LYS A 317 -9.39 -23.55 35.07
CA LYS A 317 -9.90 -24.71 35.83
C LYS A 317 -11.37 -24.60 36.22
N ALA A 318 -11.87 -23.36 36.37
CA ALA A 318 -13.27 -23.09 36.70
C ALA A 318 -14.22 -23.20 35.50
N GLU A 319 -13.68 -23.27 34.27
CA GLU A 319 -14.47 -23.34 33.04
C GLU A 319 -15.36 -24.60 32.99
N PRO A 320 -16.66 -24.48 32.66
CA PRO A 320 -17.60 -25.60 32.65
C PRO A 320 -17.18 -26.80 31.77
N ASN A 321 -16.44 -26.54 30.70
CA ASN A 321 -15.92 -27.54 29.77
C ASN A 321 -14.58 -28.15 30.19
N VAL A 322 -13.95 -27.59 31.24
CA VAL A 322 -12.62 -28.00 31.75
C VAL A 322 -12.73 -28.65 33.11
N ALA A 323 -13.50 -28.09 34.04
CA ALA A 323 -13.64 -28.56 35.41
C ALA A 323 -13.93 -30.06 35.53
N PRO A 324 -14.91 -30.65 34.79
CA PRO A 324 -15.20 -32.10 34.86
C PRO A 324 -14.05 -32.98 34.37
N LEU A 325 -13.11 -32.44 33.57
CA LEU A 325 -11.97 -33.18 33.05
C LEU A 325 -10.80 -33.26 34.04
N LEU A 326 -10.89 -32.49 35.12
CA LEU A 326 -9.88 -32.40 36.19
C LEU A 326 -10.30 -33.13 37.46
N ASP A 327 -11.57 -33.52 37.58
CA ASP A 327 -12.09 -34.30 38.70
C ASP A 327 -11.45 -35.70 38.69
N GLY A 328 -10.64 -35.99 39.71
CA GLY A 328 -9.95 -37.26 39.92
C GLY A 328 -8.50 -37.34 39.51
N LYS A 329 -7.86 -36.21 39.30
CA LYS A 329 -6.39 -36.13 39.07
C LYS A 329 -5.71 -35.22 40.07
#